data_cc76e5941bd71e88eb9e546d36e40059
#
_entry.id   cc76e5941bd71e88eb9e546d36e40059
#
_cell.length_a   1.000
_cell.length_b   1.000
_cell.length_c   1.000
_cell.angle_alpha   90.00
_cell.angle_beta   90.00
_cell.angle_gamma   90.00
#
_symmetry.space_group_name_H-M   'P 1'
#
loop_
_entity.id
_entity.type
_entity.pdbx_description
1 polymer ?
#
loop_
_entity_poly.entity_id
_entity_poly.type
_entity_poly.pdbx_seq_one_letter_code
_entity_poly.pdbx_strand_id
1 'polypeptide(L)'
;MKALVIGGGIGGLSAAVGLKNAGIHCEVFEAVKEIKPVGAAISIWPNGVKCMKHLGMGDIIENYGGPMHFLAYKDYLRGEDLTQFSLAPLVERTGGRPCPVSRAELQREMLAFWGCDAVQFGKRVTRCEEHADGVRVWFTDGSMAEGDFLIAADGSHSALRPYVLGYTPERRYAGYVNWNGLVEIDEAIAPGNQWTTFVGEGKRVSLMPVSDGRFYFFFDVPLPAGLAEDRSTLRADLSRYFSGWAPQVQKLIAALDPQTTNRIEIHDIEPFARLVRGKVALLGDAGHSTTPDIGQGGCAALEDAVVLGDLFRESRDIAEVLRQYEALRCDRVRDLVLKARKRCDVTHGKDMALTQAWYQELETETGERIINGLCETIQGGPLG
;
A
#
# COMPACT_ATOMS: atom_id res chain seq x y z
N MET A 1 1.47 1.95 30.73
CA MET A 1 1.55 0.93 29.67
C MET A 1 2.42 1.48 28.56
N LYS A 2 3.38 0.66 28.08
CA LYS A 2 4.35 1.03 27.04
C LYS A 2 4.31 0.02 25.88
N ALA A 3 4.08 0.51 24.67
CA ALA A 3 4.15 -0.26 23.44
C ALA A 3 5.50 -0.07 22.74
N LEU A 4 6.07 -1.16 22.21
CA LEU A 4 7.17 -1.10 21.26
C LEU A 4 6.57 -1.21 19.86
N VAL A 5 6.85 -0.24 18.99
CA VAL A 5 6.41 -0.25 17.58
C VAL A 5 7.65 -0.42 16.69
N ILE A 6 7.72 -1.54 16.00
CA ILE A 6 8.84 -1.87 15.12
C ILE A 6 8.48 -1.57 13.68
N GLY A 7 9.09 -0.53 13.13
CA GLY A 7 8.88 0.01 11.78
C GLY A 7 8.31 1.43 11.82
N GLY A 8 8.99 2.37 11.16
CA GLY A 8 8.59 3.79 10.98
C GLY A 8 7.89 4.06 9.64
N GLY A 9 7.30 3.02 9.03
CA GLY A 9 6.48 3.15 7.83
C GLY A 9 5.05 3.62 8.14
N ILE A 10 4.19 3.69 7.11
CA ILE A 10 2.79 4.13 7.22
C ILE A 10 2.06 3.39 8.35
N GLY A 11 2.12 2.05 8.36
CA GLY A 11 1.44 1.25 9.38
C GLY A 11 1.95 1.50 10.79
N GLY A 12 3.28 1.51 10.99
CA GLY A 12 3.89 1.71 12.31
C GLY A 12 3.65 3.09 12.89
N LEU A 13 3.81 4.16 12.09
CA LEU A 13 3.48 5.52 12.52
C LEU A 13 1.99 5.68 12.85
N SER A 14 1.11 5.11 12.03
CA SER A 14 -0.34 5.12 12.30
C SER A 14 -0.70 4.38 13.57
N ALA A 15 -0.10 3.21 13.81
CA ALA A 15 -0.29 2.44 15.03
C ALA A 15 0.18 3.22 16.26
N ALA A 16 1.36 3.85 16.18
CA ALA A 16 1.89 4.69 17.25
C ALA A 16 0.95 5.86 17.57
N VAL A 17 0.40 6.53 16.54
CA VAL A 17 -0.59 7.61 16.71
C VAL A 17 -1.87 7.09 17.33
N GLY A 18 -2.45 5.98 16.85
CA GLY A 18 -3.65 5.37 17.40
C GLY A 18 -3.49 4.99 18.88
N LEU A 19 -2.38 4.36 19.22
CA LEU A 19 -2.04 3.99 20.59
C LEU A 19 -1.82 5.21 21.50
N LYS A 20 -1.11 6.25 20.99
CA LYS A 20 -0.92 7.52 21.71
C LYS A 20 -2.26 8.20 21.99
N ASN A 21 -3.17 8.21 21.02
CA ASN A 21 -4.53 8.74 21.19
C ASN A 21 -5.36 7.94 22.20
N ALA A 22 -5.02 6.65 22.40
CA ALA A 22 -5.56 5.82 23.48
C ALA A 22 -4.83 5.99 24.81
N GLY A 23 -3.85 6.89 24.94
CA GLY A 23 -3.08 7.13 26.17
C GLY A 23 -2.01 6.07 26.46
N ILE A 24 -1.53 5.35 25.45
CA ILE A 24 -0.43 4.41 25.54
C ILE A 24 0.89 5.13 25.19
N HIS A 25 1.90 4.95 26.01
CA HIS A 25 3.25 5.42 25.66
C HIS A 25 3.87 4.53 24.59
N CYS A 26 4.38 5.11 23.50
CA CYS A 26 4.97 4.36 22.39
C CYS A 26 6.43 4.71 22.17
N GLU A 27 7.26 3.70 21.98
CA GLU A 27 8.61 3.83 21.44
C GLU A 27 8.63 3.26 20.01
N VAL A 28 9.03 4.08 19.03
CA VAL A 28 9.05 3.71 17.62
C VAL A 28 10.49 3.48 17.17
N PHE A 29 10.74 2.33 16.54
CA PHE A 29 12.06 1.92 16.07
C PHE A 29 12.04 1.68 14.56
N GLU A 30 12.98 2.29 13.83
CA GLU A 30 13.09 2.18 12.39
C GLU A 30 14.46 1.63 11.97
N ALA A 31 14.46 0.65 11.07
CA ALA A 31 15.67 -0.05 10.64
C ALA A 31 16.62 0.81 9.82
N VAL A 32 16.09 1.76 9.04
CA VAL A 32 16.93 2.68 8.24
C VAL A 32 17.50 3.78 9.13
N LYS A 33 18.66 4.30 8.76
CA LYS A 33 19.30 5.42 9.47
C LYS A 33 18.64 6.77 9.14
N GLU A 34 18.00 6.83 7.99
CA GLU A 34 17.34 8.00 7.46
C GLU A 34 16.20 7.55 6.55
N ILE A 35 15.04 8.17 6.66
CA ILE A 35 13.92 7.91 5.75
C ILE A 35 14.26 8.53 4.40
N LYS A 36 14.46 7.64 3.42
CA LYS A 36 14.59 8.02 2.02
C LYS A 36 13.31 7.68 1.28
N PRO A 37 12.93 8.47 0.28
CA PRO A 37 11.77 8.16 -0.54
C PRO A 37 11.94 6.77 -1.18
N VAL A 38 11.13 5.82 -0.78
CA VAL A 38 11.08 4.48 -1.38
C VAL A 38 9.72 4.29 -2.02
N GLY A 39 9.71 4.02 -3.32
CA GLY A 39 8.49 4.00 -4.12
C GLY A 39 8.02 5.42 -4.45
N ALA A 40 7.25 5.56 -5.53
CA ALA A 40 6.88 6.88 -6.03
C ALA A 40 5.63 7.43 -5.33
N ALA A 41 4.52 6.66 -5.33
CA ALA A 41 3.29 7.11 -4.69
C ALA A 41 2.42 5.93 -4.22
N ILE A 42 1.36 6.26 -3.53
CA ILE A 42 0.36 5.33 -3.02
C ILE A 42 -1.03 5.96 -3.17
N SER A 43 -2.04 5.16 -3.45
CA SER A 43 -3.44 5.60 -3.45
C SER A 43 -4.05 5.34 -2.08
N ILE A 44 -4.45 6.40 -1.38
CA ILE A 44 -5.24 6.29 -0.16
C ILE A 44 -6.72 6.38 -0.56
N TRP A 45 -7.40 5.24 -0.50
CA TRP A 45 -8.81 5.12 -0.80
C TRP A 45 -9.69 5.67 0.35
N PRO A 46 -11.00 5.89 0.15
CA PRO A 46 -11.87 6.49 1.16
C PRO A 46 -11.82 5.83 2.54
N ASN A 47 -11.67 4.51 2.65
CA ASN A 47 -11.45 3.82 3.93
C ASN A 47 -10.17 4.29 4.63
N GLY A 48 -9.07 4.38 3.89
CA GLY A 48 -7.81 4.91 4.41
C GLY A 48 -7.88 6.40 4.76
N VAL A 49 -8.59 7.21 3.94
CA VAL A 49 -8.82 8.64 4.23
C VAL A 49 -9.60 8.82 5.53
N LYS A 50 -10.67 8.03 5.75
CA LYS A 50 -11.42 8.02 7.01
C LYS A 50 -10.53 7.63 8.19
N CYS A 51 -9.69 6.59 8.02
CA CYS A 51 -8.74 6.18 9.06
C CYS A 51 -7.73 7.30 9.39
N MET A 52 -7.18 7.98 8.38
CA MET A 52 -6.29 9.12 8.60
C MET A 52 -6.99 10.24 9.39
N LYS A 53 -8.23 10.58 9.03
CA LYS A 53 -9.04 11.58 9.76
C LYS A 53 -9.31 11.14 11.20
N HIS A 54 -9.70 9.90 11.44
CA HIS A 54 -9.96 9.33 12.76
C HIS A 54 -8.72 9.37 13.67
N LEU A 55 -7.55 9.16 13.08
CA LEU A 55 -6.27 9.25 13.78
C LEU A 55 -5.79 10.71 14.02
N GLY A 56 -6.47 11.72 13.44
CA GLY A 56 -6.09 13.12 13.54
C GLY A 56 -5.09 13.58 12.47
N MET A 57 -4.84 12.77 11.46
CA MET A 57 -3.91 13.06 10.34
C MET A 57 -4.63 13.45 9.04
N GLY A 58 -5.89 13.91 9.14
CA GLY A 58 -6.71 14.26 7.95
C GLY A 58 -6.11 15.35 7.09
N ASP A 59 -5.52 16.37 7.68
CA ASP A 59 -4.90 17.51 6.99
C ASP A 59 -3.78 17.07 6.02
N ILE A 60 -3.05 16.00 6.34
CA ILE A 60 -2.01 15.44 5.47
C ILE A 60 -2.60 15.04 4.12
N ILE A 61 -3.74 14.32 4.15
CA ILE A 61 -4.39 13.86 2.92
C ILE A 61 -5.09 15.01 2.19
N GLU A 62 -5.63 15.98 2.90
CA GLU A 62 -6.26 17.16 2.29
C GLU A 62 -5.24 18.04 1.56
N ASN A 63 -4.05 18.20 2.12
CA ASN A 63 -2.99 19.05 1.56
C ASN A 63 -2.16 18.37 0.46
N TYR A 64 -1.92 17.06 0.57
CA TYR A 64 -0.99 16.34 -0.31
C TYR A 64 -1.66 15.32 -1.24
N GLY A 65 -2.96 15.10 -1.12
CA GLY A 65 -3.71 14.20 -2.00
C GLY A 65 -4.03 14.81 -3.36
N GLY A 66 -3.66 14.11 -4.44
CA GLY A 66 -3.93 14.54 -5.80
C GLY A 66 -5.43 14.54 -6.19
N PRO A 67 -5.80 15.29 -7.26
CA PRO A 67 -7.18 15.46 -7.70
C PRO A 67 -7.64 14.30 -8.60
N MET A 68 -7.98 13.15 -8.06
CA MET A 68 -8.49 12.00 -8.82
C MET A 68 -10.03 12.03 -8.86
N HIS A 69 -10.60 12.67 -9.87
CA HIS A 69 -12.06 12.84 -10.03
C HIS A 69 -12.67 11.84 -11.02
N PHE A 70 -11.87 11.34 -11.93
CA PHE A 70 -12.28 10.41 -12.98
C PHE A 70 -11.38 9.19 -13.01
N LEU A 71 -11.89 8.10 -13.58
CA LEU A 71 -11.16 6.90 -13.90
C LEU A 71 -11.42 6.53 -15.35
N ALA A 72 -10.36 6.20 -16.10
CA ALA A 72 -10.46 5.72 -17.46
C ALA A 72 -9.57 4.50 -17.70
N TYR A 73 -10.12 3.51 -18.40
CA TYR A 73 -9.36 2.48 -19.06
C TYR A 73 -9.29 2.77 -20.55
N LYS A 74 -8.11 2.62 -21.13
CA LYS A 74 -7.84 2.94 -22.53
C LYS A 74 -7.29 1.74 -23.26
N ASP A 75 -7.66 1.62 -24.53
CA ASP A 75 -7.06 0.68 -25.47
C ASP A 75 -5.56 0.97 -25.62
N TYR A 76 -4.77 -0.08 -25.57
CA TYR A 76 -3.31 0.03 -25.59
C TYR A 76 -2.73 0.48 -26.93
N LEU A 77 -3.43 0.22 -28.07
CA LEU A 77 -2.94 0.55 -29.43
C LEU A 77 -3.28 1.99 -29.82
N ARG A 78 -4.55 2.38 -29.62
CA ARG A 78 -5.07 3.67 -30.09
C ARG A 78 -5.06 4.74 -29.01
N GLY A 79 -5.09 4.32 -27.71
CA GLY A 79 -5.25 5.24 -26.60
C GLY A 79 -6.67 5.81 -26.48
N GLU A 80 -7.65 5.20 -27.16
CA GLU A 80 -9.07 5.52 -27.06
C GLU A 80 -9.64 4.97 -25.75
N ASP A 81 -10.70 5.61 -25.24
CA ASP A 81 -11.35 5.14 -24.03
C ASP A 81 -12.13 3.85 -24.31
N LEU A 82 -11.80 2.78 -23.56
CA LEU A 82 -12.66 1.61 -23.40
C LEU A 82 -13.81 1.95 -22.45
N THR A 83 -13.49 2.67 -21.37
CA THR A 83 -14.47 3.27 -20.47
C THR A 83 -13.87 4.47 -19.75
N GLN A 84 -14.69 5.48 -19.48
CA GLN A 84 -14.37 6.64 -18.65
C GLN A 84 -15.58 7.03 -17.83
N PHE A 85 -15.40 7.24 -16.53
CA PHE A 85 -16.48 7.60 -15.63
C PHE A 85 -16.03 8.48 -14.47
N SER A 86 -17.00 9.20 -13.88
CA SER A 86 -16.77 10.02 -12.69
C SER A 86 -16.69 9.15 -11.43
N LEU A 87 -15.82 9.54 -10.50
CA LEU A 87 -15.74 8.97 -9.16
C LEU A 87 -16.67 9.67 -8.14
N ALA A 88 -17.48 10.66 -8.57
CA ALA A 88 -18.45 11.32 -7.69
C ALA A 88 -19.42 10.35 -7.01
N PRO A 89 -20.00 9.32 -7.68
CA PRO A 89 -20.85 8.33 -7.00
C PRO A 89 -20.11 7.51 -5.92
N LEU A 90 -18.81 7.26 -6.11
CA LEU A 90 -17.99 6.64 -5.08
C LEU A 90 -17.87 7.54 -3.86
N VAL A 91 -17.58 8.82 -4.08
CA VAL A 91 -17.44 9.82 -3.02
C VAL A 91 -18.74 9.98 -2.23
N GLU A 92 -19.88 10.08 -2.92
CA GLU A 92 -21.21 10.16 -2.28
C GLU A 92 -21.51 8.95 -1.40
N ARG A 93 -21.22 7.76 -1.88
CA ARG A 93 -21.53 6.50 -1.20
C ARG A 93 -20.58 6.18 -0.06
N THR A 94 -19.32 6.62 -0.14
CA THR A 94 -18.28 6.30 0.85
C THR A 94 -17.90 7.48 1.75
N GLY A 95 -18.40 8.70 1.47
CA GLY A 95 -18.09 9.89 2.27
C GLY A 95 -16.63 10.39 2.19
N GLY A 96 -15.87 9.95 1.20
CA GLY A 96 -14.48 10.37 1.01
C GLY A 96 -14.03 10.24 -0.44
N ARG A 97 -13.09 11.10 -0.88
CA ARG A 97 -12.46 10.96 -2.19
C ARG A 97 -11.23 10.06 -2.13
N PRO A 98 -10.91 9.34 -3.20
CA PRO A 98 -9.59 8.69 -3.29
C PRO A 98 -8.49 9.75 -3.44
N CYS A 99 -7.37 9.53 -2.77
CA CYS A 99 -6.25 10.47 -2.69
C CYS A 99 -4.94 9.77 -3.07
N PRO A 100 -4.53 9.80 -4.34
CA PRO A 100 -3.17 9.45 -4.71
C PRO A 100 -2.20 10.48 -4.10
N VAL A 101 -1.15 9.99 -3.45
CA VAL A 101 -0.20 10.86 -2.74
C VAL A 101 1.23 10.34 -2.94
N SER A 102 2.19 11.26 -3.08
CA SER A 102 3.61 10.89 -3.06
C SER A 102 3.93 10.17 -1.75
N ARG A 103 4.50 8.97 -1.85
CA ARG A 103 4.82 8.16 -0.66
C ARG A 103 5.84 8.84 0.23
N ALA A 104 6.79 9.57 -0.36
CA ALA A 104 7.80 10.34 0.35
C ALA A 104 7.17 11.49 1.15
N GLU A 105 6.23 12.20 0.54
CA GLU A 105 5.51 13.30 1.19
C GLU A 105 4.64 12.77 2.31
N LEU A 106 3.83 11.75 2.05
CA LEU A 106 2.98 11.12 3.08
C LEU A 106 3.81 10.67 4.28
N GLN A 107 4.90 9.96 4.07
CA GLN A 107 5.74 9.45 5.16
C GLN A 107 6.44 10.57 5.92
N ARG A 108 6.94 11.61 5.21
CA ARG A 108 7.54 12.80 5.83
C ARG A 108 6.55 13.52 6.75
N GLU A 109 5.32 13.76 6.26
CA GLU A 109 4.30 14.47 7.03
C GLU A 109 3.80 13.64 8.22
N MET A 110 3.64 12.33 8.05
CA MET A 110 3.28 11.43 9.15
C MET A 110 4.38 11.38 10.22
N LEU A 111 5.65 11.41 9.81
CA LEU A 111 6.79 11.47 10.71
C LEU A 111 6.84 12.81 11.45
N ALA A 112 6.60 13.93 10.75
CA ALA A 112 6.51 15.25 11.37
C ALA A 112 5.34 15.34 12.37
N PHE A 113 4.20 14.74 12.05
CA PHE A 113 3.04 14.67 12.94
C PHE A 113 3.32 13.85 14.21
N TRP A 114 4.02 12.73 14.07
CA TRP A 114 4.44 11.91 15.23
C TRP A 114 5.50 12.62 16.07
N GLY A 115 6.43 13.32 15.45
CA GLY A 115 7.62 13.94 16.02
C GLY A 115 8.89 13.22 15.54
N CYS A 116 9.67 13.88 14.69
CA CYS A 116 10.85 13.27 14.06
C CYS A 116 11.84 12.70 15.07
N ASP A 117 12.08 13.44 16.18
CA ASP A 117 13.01 13.06 17.24
C ASP A 117 12.49 11.90 18.12
N ALA A 118 11.22 11.55 18.00
CA ALA A 118 10.59 10.46 18.74
C ALA A 118 10.74 9.08 18.07
N VAL A 119 11.37 9.01 16.89
CA VAL A 119 11.69 7.76 16.20
C VAL A 119 13.16 7.42 16.37
N GLN A 120 13.42 6.21 16.84
CA GLN A 120 14.79 5.69 16.97
C GLN A 120 15.22 5.04 15.66
N PHE A 121 16.03 5.74 14.87
CA PHE A 121 16.55 5.27 13.60
C PHE A 121 17.77 4.35 13.73
N GLY A 122 18.03 3.54 12.68
CA GLY A 122 19.13 2.58 12.67
C GLY A 122 18.89 1.34 13.55
N LYS A 123 17.67 1.16 14.02
CA LYS A 123 17.24 0.09 14.93
C LYS A 123 16.59 -1.08 14.16
N ARG A 124 17.41 -1.86 13.46
CA ARG A 124 16.94 -3.07 12.78
C ARG A 124 16.76 -4.20 13.81
N VAL A 125 15.50 -4.62 13.98
CA VAL A 125 15.16 -5.73 14.89
C VAL A 125 15.74 -7.06 14.38
N THR A 126 16.19 -7.90 15.30
CA THR A 126 16.70 -9.26 15.00
C THR A 126 15.81 -10.34 15.58
N ARG A 127 15.28 -10.13 16.77
CA ARG A 127 14.37 -11.06 17.48
C ARG A 127 13.60 -10.35 18.58
N CYS A 128 12.54 -11.00 19.03
CA CYS A 128 11.83 -10.64 20.26
C CYS A 128 11.69 -11.87 21.18
N GLU A 129 11.40 -11.60 22.44
CA GLU A 129 11.13 -12.61 23.44
C GLU A 129 10.08 -12.06 24.42
N GLU A 130 9.09 -12.87 24.71
CA GLU A 130 8.06 -12.57 25.70
C GLU A 130 8.49 -13.09 27.07
N HIS A 131 8.25 -12.31 28.11
CA HIS A 131 8.49 -12.67 29.50
C HIS A 131 7.28 -12.31 30.37
N ALA A 132 7.31 -12.66 31.66
CA ALA A 132 6.17 -12.47 32.56
C ALA A 132 5.63 -11.04 32.54
N ASP A 133 6.52 -10.03 32.55
CA ASP A 133 6.16 -8.63 32.73
C ASP A 133 6.04 -7.88 31.37
N GLY A 134 6.36 -8.51 30.22
CA GLY A 134 6.31 -7.81 28.94
C GLY A 134 6.99 -8.51 27.77
N VAL A 135 7.51 -7.71 26.85
CA VAL A 135 8.25 -8.13 25.66
C VAL A 135 9.58 -7.40 25.58
N ARG A 136 10.64 -8.11 25.21
CA ARG A 136 11.96 -7.57 24.92
C ARG A 136 12.30 -7.78 23.47
N VAL A 137 12.92 -6.77 22.85
CA VAL A 137 13.44 -6.82 21.46
C VAL A 137 14.93 -6.53 21.43
N TRP A 138 15.64 -7.14 20.48
CA TRP A 138 17.06 -6.90 20.22
C TRP A 138 17.27 -6.37 18.82
N PHE A 139 18.25 -5.48 18.69
CA PHE A 139 18.61 -4.84 17.45
C PHE A 139 20.00 -5.26 16.98
N THR A 140 20.27 -5.04 15.69
CA THR A 140 21.57 -5.38 15.08
C THR A 140 22.75 -4.62 15.64
N ASP A 141 22.53 -3.46 16.28
CA ASP A 141 23.55 -2.66 16.96
C ASP A 141 23.89 -3.17 18.38
N GLY A 142 23.30 -4.30 18.79
CA GLY A 142 23.47 -4.88 20.12
C GLY A 142 22.61 -4.27 21.23
N SER A 143 21.90 -3.19 20.95
CA SER A 143 20.95 -2.60 21.91
C SER A 143 19.67 -3.43 22.03
N MET A 144 18.92 -3.17 23.08
CA MET A 144 17.62 -3.77 23.34
C MET A 144 16.62 -2.75 23.86
N ALA A 145 15.32 -3.08 23.76
CA ALA A 145 14.23 -2.33 24.37
C ALA A 145 13.22 -3.27 25.00
N GLU A 146 12.51 -2.78 26.01
CA GLU A 146 11.46 -3.51 26.72
C GLU A 146 10.16 -2.69 26.76
N GLY A 147 9.04 -3.39 26.67
CA GLY A 147 7.70 -2.82 26.75
C GLY A 147 6.68 -3.83 27.23
N ASP A 148 5.47 -3.38 27.48
CA ASP A 148 4.37 -4.24 27.93
C ASP A 148 3.88 -5.15 26.80
N PHE A 149 3.91 -4.64 25.54
CA PHE A 149 3.55 -5.36 24.31
C PHE A 149 4.28 -4.79 23.09
N LEU A 150 4.18 -5.49 21.95
CA LEU A 150 4.90 -5.16 20.73
C LEU A 150 3.98 -5.19 19.50
N ILE A 151 4.09 -4.16 18.68
CA ILE A 151 3.49 -4.08 17.35
C ILE A 151 4.60 -4.24 16.30
N ALA A 152 4.58 -5.36 15.58
CA ALA A 152 5.50 -5.65 14.50
C ALA A 152 4.92 -5.09 13.18
N ALA A 153 5.39 -3.90 12.80
CA ALA A 153 5.05 -3.19 11.57
C ALA A 153 6.29 -3.07 10.65
N ASP A 154 7.17 -4.09 10.70
CA ASP A 154 8.48 -4.14 10.05
C ASP A 154 8.43 -4.58 8.57
N GLY A 155 7.25 -4.49 7.95
CA GLY A 155 7.03 -4.54 6.52
C GLY A 155 7.03 -5.95 5.92
N SER A 156 7.05 -6.02 4.58
CA SER A 156 6.92 -7.27 3.82
C SER A 156 8.04 -8.29 4.08
N HIS A 157 9.19 -7.84 4.56
CA HIS A 157 10.34 -8.67 4.97
C HIS A 157 10.46 -8.84 6.49
N SER A 158 9.34 -8.84 7.20
CA SER A 158 9.28 -8.87 8.67
C SER A 158 10.18 -9.95 9.28
N ALA A 159 11.07 -9.53 10.16
CA ALA A 159 11.89 -10.40 10.99
C ALA A 159 11.11 -11.00 12.18
N LEU A 160 10.01 -10.36 12.55
CA LEU A 160 9.18 -10.76 13.70
C LEU A 160 8.02 -11.67 13.32
N ARG A 161 7.65 -11.73 12.02
CA ARG A 161 6.59 -12.61 11.53
C ARG A 161 6.81 -14.09 11.91
N PRO A 162 8.03 -14.66 11.79
CA PRO A 162 8.27 -16.04 12.18
C PRO A 162 8.03 -16.29 13.68
N TYR A 163 8.25 -15.29 14.53
CA TYR A 163 7.94 -15.44 15.96
C TYR A 163 6.42 -15.65 16.17
N VAL A 164 5.59 -14.85 15.51
CA VAL A 164 4.12 -14.93 15.65
C VAL A 164 3.57 -16.22 15.05
N LEU A 165 4.04 -16.59 13.85
CA LEU A 165 3.51 -17.74 13.10
C LEU A 165 4.08 -19.09 13.58
N GLY A 166 5.31 -19.12 14.09
CA GLY A 166 6.05 -20.34 14.39
C GLY A 166 6.77 -20.94 13.17
N TYR A 167 6.68 -20.31 12.01
CA TYR A 167 7.37 -20.66 10.77
C TYR A 167 7.63 -19.42 9.92
N THR A 168 8.51 -19.50 8.92
CA THR A 168 8.77 -18.44 7.96
C THR A 168 7.95 -18.68 6.70
N PRO A 169 6.90 -17.88 6.42
CA PRO A 169 6.14 -18.01 5.18
C PRO A 169 6.98 -17.55 3.99
N GLU A 170 6.83 -18.25 2.88
CA GLU A 170 7.45 -17.85 1.61
C GLU A 170 6.70 -16.64 1.02
N ARG A 171 7.47 -15.74 0.40
CA ARG A 171 6.93 -14.68 -0.41
C ARG A 171 6.66 -15.22 -1.81
N ARG A 172 5.41 -15.11 -2.25
CA ARG A 172 4.99 -15.56 -3.57
C ARG A 172 5.25 -14.45 -4.60
N TYR A 173 6.05 -14.73 -5.61
CA TYR A 173 6.17 -13.85 -6.77
C TYR A 173 4.85 -13.82 -7.55
N ALA A 174 4.35 -12.61 -7.84
CA ALA A 174 3.06 -12.40 -8.50
C ALA A 174 3.10 -12.57 -10.03
N GLY A 175 4.29 -12.77 -10.62
CA GLY A 175 4.47 -13.03 -12.03
C GLY A 175 4.75 -11.78 -12.87
N TYR A 176 4.92 -10.62 -12.27
CA TYR A 176 5.19 -9.39 -13.02
C TYR A 176 6.14 -8.44 -12.28
N VAL A 177 6.75 -7.57 -13.07
CA VAL A 177 7.61 -6.47 -12.62
C VAL A 177 6.87 -5.16 -12.82
N ASN A 178 6.98 -4.28 -11.84
CA ASN A 178 6.44 -2.93 -11.85
C ASN A 178 7.59 -1.92 -11.90
N TRP A 179 7.56 -1.02 -12.89
CA TRP A 179 8.39 0.19 -12.92
C TRP A 179 7.53 1.38 -12.55
N ASN A 180 7.94 2.17 -11.59
CA ASN A 180 7.15 3.30 -11.11
C ASN A 180 7.98 4.53 -10.78
N GLY A 181 7.39 5.70 -10.94
CA GLY A 181 8.04 6.97 -10.73
C GLY A 181 7.06 8.13 -10.69
N LEU A 182 7.61 9.33 -10.63
CA LEU A 182 6.87 10.59 -10.76
C LEU A 182 7.32 11.30 -12.02
N VAL A 183 6.39 11.97 -12.69
CA VAL A 183 6.62 12.80 -13.87
C VAL A 183 5.71 14.03 -13.80
N GLU A 184 6.11 15.15 -14.40
CA GLU A 184 5.24 16.32 -14.49
C GLU A 184 3.99 16.02 -15.32
N ILE A 185 2.86 16.64 -14.97
CA ILE A 185 1.62 16.50 -15.73
C ILE A 185 1.82 17.11 -17.12
N ASP A 186 1.53 16.29 -18.13
CA ASP A 186 1.39 16.67 -19.52
C ASP A 186 0.03 16.19 -20.02
N GLU A 187 -0.88 17.11 -20.32
CA GLU A 187 -2.23 16.81 -20.82
C GLU A 187 -2.19 16.05 -22.17
N ALA A 188 -1.07 16.08 -22.89
CA ALA A 188 -0.89 15.25 -24.08
C ALA A 188 -0.61 13.77 -23.76
N ILE A 189 -0.40 13.43 -22.49
CA ILE A 189 -0.28 12.05 -22.00
C ILE A 189 -1.60 11.60 -21.38
N ALA A 190 -2.11 12.37 -20.40
CA ALA A 190 -3.37 12.08 -19.72
C ALA A 190 -3.94 13.34 -19.04
N PRO A 191 -5.27 13.42 -18.77
CA PRO A 191 -5.85 14.52 -18.01
C PRO A 191 -5.33 14.56 -16.56
N GLY A 192 -4.99 15.77 -16.08
CA GLY A 192 -4.41 15.99 -14.75
C GLY A 192 -5.33 15.76 -13.56
N ASN A 193 -6.59 15.36 -13.77
CA ASN A 193 -7.57 15.05 -12.73
C ASN A 193 -8.16 13.63 -12.85
N GLN A 194 -7.50 12.77 -13.60
CA GLN A 194 -8.00 11.44 -13.96
C GLN A 194 -6.97 10.36 -13.65
N TRP A 195 -7.41 9.25 -13.10
CA TRP A 195 -6.65 8.01 -13.14
C TRP A 195 -6.82 7.38 -14.53
N THR A 196 -5.76 7.40 -15.32
CA THR A 196 -5.74 6.84 -16.67
C THR A 196 -4.94 5.55 -16.70
N THR A 197 -5.52 4.48 -17.26
CA THR A 197 -4.87 3.17 -17.35
C THR A 197 -5.00 2.62 -18.77
N PHE A 198 -3.86 2.43 -19.46
CA PHE A 198 -3.78 1.71 -20.72
C PHE A 198 -3.63 0.22 -20.44
N VAL A 199 -4.44 -0.62 -21.09
CA VAL A 199 -4.45 -2.08 -20.89
C VAL A 199 -4.39 -2.83 -22.20
N GLY A 200 -3.57 -3.88 -22.24
CA GLY A 200 -3.44 -4.77 -23.40
C GLY A 200 -2.36 -5.83 -23.17
N GLU A 201 -2.48 -6.97 -23.83
CA GLU A 201 -1.48 -8.05 -23.83
C GLU A 201 -1.04 -8.53 -22.42
N GLY A 202 -1.91 -8.45 -21.41
CA GLY A 202 -1.55 -8.75 -20.01
C GLY A 202 -0.61 -7.72 -19.38
N LYS A 203 -0.40 -6.58 -20.01
CA LYS A 203 0.41 -5.45 -19.54
C LYS A 203 -0.47 -4.27 -19.16
N ARG A 204 0.06 -3.36 -18.37
CA ARG A 204 -0.66 -2.16 -17.91
C ARG A 204 0.30 -0.98 -17.82
N VAL A 205 -0.15 0.19 -18.27
CA VAL A 205 0.50 1.48 -18.02
C VAL A 205 -0.51 2.39 -17.35
N SER A 206 -0.17 2.97 -16.22
CA SER A 206 -1.12 3.75 -15.44
C SER A 206 -0.52 5.08 -14.97
N LEU A 207 -1.38 6.12 -14.93
CA LEU A 207 -1.03 7.44 -14.44
C LEU A 207 -2.11 7.90 -13.47
N MET A 208 -1.70 8.37 -12.29
CA MET A 208 -2.57 8.96 -11.29
C MET A 208 -2.05 10.35 -10.93
N PRO A 209 -2.90 11.39 -10.91
CA PRO A 209 -2.47 12.71 -10.47
C PRO A 209 -2.12 12.69 -8.97
N VAL A 210 -0.97 13.23 -8.61
CA VAL A 210 -0.57 13.51 -7.22
C VAL A 210 -0.42 15.02 -7.02
N SER A 211 -0.02 15.46 -5.83
CA SER A 211 0.24 16.88 -5.55
C SER A 211 1.31 17.48 -6.49
N ASP A 212 1.40 18.80 -6.48
CA ASP A 212 2.41 19.61 -7.18
C ASP A 212 2.50 19.37 -8.69
N GLY A 213 1.35 19.15 -9.36
CA GLY A 213 1.29 19.04 -10.80
C GLY A 213 2.06 17.84 -11.37
N ARG A 214 2.08 16.72 -10.66
CA ARG A 214 2.77 15.51 -11.08
C ARG A 214 1.82 14.35 -11.27
N PHE A 215 2.21 13.42 -12.18
CA PHE A 215 1.66 12.07 -12.21
C PHE A 215 2.55 11.10 -11.44
N TYR A 216 1.95 10.25 -10.65
CA TYR A 216 2.47 8.93 -10.35
C TYR A 216 2.19 8.02 -11.54
N PHE A 217 3.23 7.44 -12.12
CA PHE A 217 3.11 6.47 -13.19
C PHE A 217 3.61 5.10 -12.77
N PHE A 218 3.07 4.07 -13.42
CA PHE A 218 3.66 2.75 -13.36
C PHE A 218 3.43 1.95 -14.64
N PHE A 219 4.40 1.08 -14.95
CA PHE A 219 4.38 0.10 -16.02
C PHE A 219 4.42 -1.28 -15.40
N ASP A 220 3.47 -2.13 -15.71
CA ASP A 220 3.44 -3.52 -15.28
C ASP A 220 3.67 -4.46 -16.47
N VAL A 221 4.67 -5.32 -16.36
CA VAL A 221 5.03 -6.28 -17.40
C VAL A 221 5.19 -7.67 -16.79
N PRO A 222 4.46 -8.68 -17.27
CA PRO A 222 4.70 -10.07 -16.91
C PRO A 222 6.11 -10.49 -17.34
N LEU A 223 6.95 -10.81 -16.37
CA LEU A 223 8.34 -11.21 -16.56
C LEU A 223 8.73 -12.27 -15.52
N PRO A 224 9.72 -13.13 -15.79
CA PRO A 224 10.30 -14.01 -14.77
C PRO A 224 10.96 -13.22 -13.64
N ALA A 225 10.97 -13.78 -12.43
CA ALA A 225 11.70 -13.22 -11.30
C ALA A 225 13.21 -13.30 -11.51
N GLY A 226 13.95 -12.43 -10.81
CA GLY A 226 15.43 -12.47 -10.75
C GLY A 226 16.15 -11.93 -11.98
N LEU A 227 15.44 -11.27 -12.90
CA LEU A 227 16.08 -10.60 -14.04
C LEU A 227 16.87 -9.38 -13.54
N ALA A 228 18.12 -9.28 -13.99
CA ALA A 228 18.97 -8.11 -13.69
C ALA A 228 18.37 -6.82 -14.28
N GLU A 229 18.56 -5.72 -13.55
CA GLU A 229 18.19 -4.38 -13.99
C GLU A 229 19.44 -3.63 -14.47
N ASP A 230 19.33 -2.97 -15.62
CA ASP A 230 20.26 -1.94 -16.05
C ASP A 230 19.49 -0.63 -16.27
N ARG A 231 19.70 0.33 -15.37
CA ARG A 231 19.03 1.65 -15.47
C ARG A 231 19.39 2.42 -16.72
N SER A 232 20.57 2.17 -17.30
CA SER A 232 21.01 2.82 -18.54
C SER A 232 20.18 2.39 -19.76
N THR A 233 19.61 1.20 -19.75
CA THR A 233 18.77 0.66 -20.82
C THR A 233 17.27 0.80 -20.57
N LEU A 234 16.85 1.32 -19.39
CA LEU A 234 15.45 1.34 -18.95
C LEU A 234 14.47 1.86 -20.02
N ARG A 235 14.74 3.04 -20.61
CA ARG A 235 13.87 3.59 -21.64
C ARG A 235 13.79 2.70 -22.88
N ALA A 236 14.90 2.12 -23.29
CA ALA A 236 14.96 1.20 -24.44
C ALA A 236 14.20 -0.09 -24.15
N ASP A 237 14.31 -0.62 -22.93
CA ASP A 237 13.61 -1.82 -22.49
C ASP A 237 12.11 -1.59 -22.42
N LEU A 238 11.66 -0.48 -21.81
CA LEU A 238 10.24 -0.10 -21.81
C LEU A 238 9.71 0.15 -23.23
N SER A 239 10.47 0.82 -24.09
CA SER A 239 10.08 1.02 -25.50
C SER A 239 9.92 -0.31 -26.24
N ARG A 240 10.73 -1.32 -25.92
CA ARG A 240 10.61 -2.67 -26.49
C ARG A 240 9.37 -3.39 -25.94
N TYR A 241 9.12 -3.36 -24.62
CA TYR A 241 7.96 -4.01 -24.00
C TYR A 241 6.64 -3.40 -24.45
N PHE A 242 6.62 -2.11 -24.72
CA PHE A 242 5.44 -1.34 -25.13
C PHE A 242 5.53 -0.86 -26.60
N SER A 243 6.24 -1.63 -27.45
CA SER A 243 6.32 -1.34 -28.88
C SER A 243 4.94 -1.40 -29.52
N GLY A 244 4.59 -0.38 -30.31
CA GLY A 244 3.27 -0.26 -30.95
C GLY A 244 2.14 0.20 -30.02
N TRP A 245 2.41 0.45 -28.74
CA TRP A 245 1.43 1.04 -27.84
C TRP A 245 1.20 2.52 -28.16
N ALA A 246 0.05 3.03 -27.73
CA ALA A 246 -0.45 4.37 -27.98
C ALA A 246 0.62 5.48 -27.84
N PRO A 247 0.54 6.56 -28.62
CA PRO A 247 1.51 7.67 -28.58
C PRO A 247 1.70 8.26 -27.19
N GLN A 248 0.66 8.26 -26.35
CA GLN A 248 0.69 8.73 -24.96
C GLN A 248 1.66 7.90 -24.10
N VAL A 249 1.67 6.57 -24.29
CA VAL A 249 2.60 5.66 -23.59
C VAL A 249 4.05 5.92 -24.03
N GLN A 250 4.28 6.15 -25.33
CA GLN A 250 5.61 6.48 -25.85
C GLN A 250 6.10 7.84 -25.31
N LYS A 251 5.21 8.83 -25.19
CA LYS A 251 5.53 10.12 -24.57
C LYS A 251 5.90 9.95 -23.10
N LEU A 252 5.17 9.14 -22.34
CA LEU A 252 5.50 8.85 -20.95
C LEU A 252 6.88 8.20 -20.81
N ILE A 253 7.22 7.22 -21.67
CA ILE A 253 8.54 6.57 -21.68
C ILE A 253 9.65 7.60 -21.98
N ALA A 254 9.40 8.55 -22.88
CA ALA A 254 10.37 9.61 -23.18
C ALA A 254 10.54 10.60 -22.01
N ALA A 255 9.47 10.89 -21.26
CA ALA A 255 9.44 11.87 -20.18
C ALA A 255 10.03 11.34 -18.85
N LEU A 256 9.91 10.03 -18.56
CA LEU A 256 10.39 9.46 -17.29
C LEU A 256 11.91 9.63 -17.11
N ASP A 257 12.34 9.77 -15.86
CA ASP A 257 13.75 9.78 -15.48
C ASP A 257 14.17 8.36 -15.01
N PRO A 258 15.11 7.69 -15.72
CA PRO A 258 15.60 6.37 -15.33
C PRO A 258 16.25 6.33 -13.94
N GLN A 259 16.82 7.46 -13.48
CA GLN A 259 17.50 7.50 -12.18
C GLN A 259 16.53 7.48 -11.00
N THR A 260 15.35 8.04 -11.16
CA THR A 260 14.29 8.11 -10.15
C THR A 260 13.17 7.10 -10.35
N THR A 261 13.20 6.33 -11.45
CA THR A 261 12.26 5.24 -11.69
C THR A 261 12.68 3.99 -10.92
N ASN A 262 11.78 3.49 -10.10
CA ASN A 262 11.98 2.26 -9.34
C ASN A 262 11.57 1.04 -10.16
N ARG A 263 12.28 -0.08 -9.99
CA ARG A 263 11.89 -1.40 -10.49
C ARG A 263 11.60 -2.32 -9.30
N ILE A 264 10.44 -2.94 -9.30
CA ILE A 264 10.00 -3.78 -8.18
C ILE A 264 9.40 -5.08 -8.74
N GLU A 265 9.93 -6.20 -8.31
CA GLU A 265 9.29 -7.51 -8.48
C GLU A 265 8.13 -7.62 -7.49
N ILE A 266 6.92 -7.80 -8.00
CA ILE A 266 5.75 -7.81 -7.14
C ILE A 266 5.59 -9.17 -6.47
N HIS A 267 5.45 -9.11 -5.15
CA HIS A 267 5.26 -10.27 -4.30
C HIS A 267 4.12 -10.05 -3.32
N ASP A 268 3.44 -11.12 -2.97
CA ASP A 268 2.53 -11.19 -1.83
C ASP A 268 2.96 -12.33 -0.88
N ILE A 269 2.21 -12.53 0.18
CA ILE A 269 2.33 -13.70 1.05
C ILE A 269 1.01 -14.45 1.09
N GLU A 270 1.08 -15.77 1.36
CA GLU A 270 -0.13 -16.54 1.63
C GLU A 270 -0.79 -16.01 2.90
N PRO A 271 -2.09 -15.69 2.87
CA PRO A 271 -2.79 -15.28 4.08
C PRO A 271 -2.75 -16.35 5.16
N PHE A 272 -2.56 -15.96 6.38
CA PHE A 272 -2.55 -16.84 7.54
C PHE A 272 -3.61 -16.43 8.57
N ALA A 273 -4.07 -17.39 9.36
CA ALA A 273 -5.17 -17.21 10.31
C ALA A 273 -4.72 -16.66 11.67
N ARG A 274 -3.51 -16.10 11.75
CA ARG A 274 -2.95 -15.58 13.00
C ARG A 274 -2.19 -14.29 12.75
N LEU A 275 -2.53 -13.26 13.51
CA LEU A 275 -1.82 -11.98 13.55
C LEU A 275 -1.17 -11.74 14.93
N VAL A 276 -1.50 -12.52 15.93
CA VAL A 276 -1.09 -12.32 17.32
C VAL A 276 -0.50 -13.59 17.92
N ARG A 277 0.57 -13.42 18.69
CA ARG A 277 1.07 -14.44 19.61
C ARG A 277 1.45 -13.78 20.92
N GLY A 278 0.74 -14.14 21.99
CA GLY A 278 0.94 -13.55 23.31
C GLY A 278 0.81 -12.02 23.29
N LYS A 279 1.90 -11.32 23.58
CA LYS A 279 1.97 -9.86 23.64
C LYS A 279 2.53 -9.23 22.34
N VAL A 280 2.62 -9.97 21.25
CA VAL A 280 3.16 -9.52 19.96
C VAL A 280 2.09 -9.58 18.89
N ALA A 281 1.82 -8.46 18.20
CA ALA A 281 0.88 -8.36 17.08
C ALA A 281 1.59 -7.93 15.80
N LEU A 282 1.25 -8.57 14.67
CA LEU A 282 1.63 -8.15 13.31
C LEU A 282 0.66 -7.07 12.83
N LEU A 283 1.18 -6.08 12.09
CA LEU A 283 0.41 -4.99 11.52
C LEU A 283 0.93 -4.62 10.12
N GLY A 284 0.01 -4.30 9.21
CA GLY A 284 0.35 -3.90 7.86
C GLY A 284 1.05 -5.04 7.08
N ASP A 285 2.03 -4.70 6.23
CA ASP A 285 2.74 -5.68 5.40
C ASP A 285 3.45 -6.79 6.19
N ALA A 286 3.72 -6.59 7.47
CA ALA A 286 4.22 -7.65 8.33
C ALA A 286 3.17 -8.76 8.51
N GLY A 287 1.89 -8.40 8.54
CA GLY A 287 0.76 -9.31 8.71
C GLY A 287 0.08 -9.73 7.39
N HIS A 288 0.07 -8.88 6.36
CA HIS A 288 -0.77 -9.10 5.19
C HIS A 288 -0.22 -8.45 3.90
N SER A 289 1.07 -8.62 3.63
CA SER A 289 1.68 -8.13 2.39
C SER A 289 0.91 -8.62 1.15
N THR A 290 0.50 -7.70 0.29
CA THR A 290 -0.40 -7.95 -0.84
C THR A 290 0.15 -7.34 -2.13
N THR A 291 -0.33 -7.82 -3.29
CA THR A 291 -0.08 -7.13 -4.55
C THR A 291 -0.79 -5.78 -4.60
N PRO A 292 -0.28 -4.78 -5.36
CA PRO A 292 -0.87 -3.44 -5.39
C PRO A 292 -2.15 -3.34 -6.25
N ASP A 293 -2.65 -4.44 -6.81
CA ASP A 293 -3.66 -4.47 -7.87
C ASP A 293 -5.05 -3.93 -7.49
N ILE A 294 -5.35 -3.83 -6.20
CA ILE A 294 -6.57 -3.17 -5.69
C ILE A 294 -6.28 -1.93 -4.84
N GLY A 295 -5.01 -1.53 -4.68
CA GLY A 295 -4.61 -0.33 -3.95
C GLY A 295 -4.93 -0.33 -2.45
N GLN A 296 -5.10 -1.49 -1.81
CA GLN A 296 -5.60 -1.58 -0.43
C GLN A 296 -4.54 -1.85 0.65
N GLY A 297 -3.27 -2.15 0.30
CA GLY A 297 -2.26 -2.50 1.30
C GLY A 297 -2.03 -1.41 2.36
N GLY A 298 -1.84 -0.17 1.93
CA GLY A 298 -1.70 0.97 2.84
C GLY A 298 -2.97 1.29 3.62
N CYS A 299 -4.15 1.19 2.96
CA CYS A 299 -5.43 1.40 3.63
C CYS A 299 -5.69 0.34 4.71
N ALA A 300 -5.36 -0.93 4.45
CA ALA A 300 -5.48 -2.01 5.44
C ALA A 300 -4.58 -1.78 6.66
N ALA A 301 -3.36 -1.28 6.48
CA ALA A 301 -2.48 -0.92 7.59
C ALA A 301 -3.01 0.27 8.42
N LEU A 302 -3.69 1.23 7.78
CA LEU A 302 -4.39 2.32 8.46
C LEU A 302 -5.62 1.80 9.25
N GLU A 303 -6.39 0.86 8.65
CA GLU A 303 -7.48 0.17 9.35
C GLU A 303 -6.99 -0.58 10.58
N ASP A 304 -5.87 -1.30 10.48
CA ASP A 304 -5.25 -2.00 11.61
C ASP A 304 -4.95 -1.04 12.77
N ALA A 305 -4.37 0.12 12.46
CA ALA A 305 -4.01 1.13 13.45
C ALA A 305 -5.23 1.73 14.16
N VAL A 306 -6.31 1.96 13.42
CA VAL A 306 -7.60 2.44 13.98
C VAL A 306 -8.18 1.39 14.94
N VAL A 307 -8.33 0.15 14.48
CA VAL A 307 -8.89 -0.94 15.29
C VAL A 307 -8.08 -1.12 16.57
N LEU A 308 -6.75 -1.16 16.47
CA LEU A 308 -5.89 -1.32 17.62
C LEU A 308 -6.02 -0.14 18.61
N GLY A 309 -6.02 1.09 18.11
CA GLY A 309 -6.18 2.30 18.93
C GLY A 309 -7.53 2.35 19.65
N ASP A 310 -8.62 2.02 18.95
CA ASP A 310 -9.97 2.06 19.51
C ASP A 310 -10.15 0.97 20.57
N LEU A 311 -9.68 -0.25 20.34
CA LEU A 311 -9.70 -1.31 21.35
C LEU A 311 -8.92 -0.95 22.62
N PHE A 312 -7.77 -0.27 22.50
CA PHE A 312 -7.01 0.21 23.66
C PHE A 312 -7.65 1.42 24.37
N ARG A 313 -8.57 2.15 23.76
CA ARG A 313 -9.41 3.14 24.44
C ARG A 313 -10.43 2.48 25.34
N GLU A 314 -10.97 1.32 24.93
CA GLU A 314 -12.01 0.60 25.65
C GLU A 314 -11.48 -0.30 26.75
N SER A 315 -10.29 -0.92 26.57
CA SER A 315 -9.70 -1.86 27.51
C SER A 315 -8.20 -1.64 27.70
N ARG A 316 -7.70 -2.01 28.89
CA ARG A 316 -6.27 -2.05 29.24
C ARG A 316 -5.74 -3.48 29.37
N ASP A 317 -6.57 -4.47 29.18
CA ASP A 317 -6.15 -5.87 29.13
C ASP A 317 -5.51 -6.17 27.77
N ILE A 318 -4.17 -6.25 27.76
CA ILE A 318 -3.38 -6.46 26.54
C ILE A 318 -3.80 -7.75 25.81
N ALA A 319 -3.99 -8.84 26.57
CA ALA A 319 -4.31 -10.13 26.00
C ALA A 319 -5.68 -10.12 25.31
N GLU A 320 -6.68 -9.51 25.96
CA GLU A 320 -8.02 -9.35 25.40
C GLU A 320 -8.02 -8.43 24.18
N VAL A 321 -7.36 -7.26 24.25
CA VAL A 321 -7.28 -6.31 23.14
C VAL A 321 -6.62 -6.96 21.91
N LEU A 322 -5.48 -7.61 22.07
CA LEU A 322 -4.79 -8.23 20.95
C LEU A 322 -5.58 -9.41 20.37
N ARG A 323 -6.29 -10.18 21.19
CA ARG A 323 -7.19 -11.23 20.71
C ARG A 323 -8.35 -10.66 19.89
N GLN A 324 -8.96 -9.55 20.33
CA GLN A 324 -10.03 -8.86 19.59
C GLN A 324 -9.51 -8.25 18.29
N TYR A 325 -8.31 -7.63 18.32
CA TYR A 325 -7.63 -7.13 17.13
C TYR A 325 -7.48 -8.25 16.08
N GLU A 326 -6.94 -9.40 16.47
CA GLU A 326 -6.80 -10.56 15.58
C GLU A 326 -8.16 -10.98 14.99
N ALA A 327 -9.18 -11.12 15.83
CA ALA A 327 -10.52 -11.54 15.40
C ALA A 327 -11.17 -10.58 14.39
N LEU A 328 -10.96 -9.26 14.55
CA LEU A 328 -11.51 -8.25 13.67
C LEU A 328 -10.73 -8.11 12.35
N ARG A 329 -9.42 -8.45 12.37
CA ARG A 329 -8.56 -8.17 11.22
C ARG A 329 -8.25 -9.38 10.33
N CYS A 330 -8.14 -10.60 10.88
CA CYS A 330 -7.70 -11.77 10.11
C CYS A 330 -8.52 -12.01 8.84
N ASP A 331 -9.84 -12.08 8.96
CA ASP A 331 -10.71 -12.33 7.81
C ASP A 331 -10.68 -11.17 6.83
N ARG A 332 -10.73 -9.93 7.32
CA ARG A 332 -10.68 -8.72 6.48
C ARG A 332 -9.41 -8.67 5.63
N VAL A 333 -8.24 -8.85 6.23
CA VAL A 333 -6.97 -8.74 5.49
C VAL A 333 -6.74 -9.94 4.58
N ARG A 334 -7.20 -11.15 4.96
CA ARG A 334 -7.20 -12.32 4.08
C ARG A 334 -7.99 -12.04 2.81
N ASP A 335 -9.20 -11.53 2.93
CA ASP A 335 -10.09 -11.28 1.79
C ASP A 335 -9.52 -10.20 0.87
N LEU A 336 -8.88 -9.16 1.42
CA LEU A 336 -8.17 -8.14 0.63
C LEU A 336 -6.99 -8.75 -0.15
N VAL A 337 -6.15 -9.58 0.48
CA VAL A 337 -5.02 -10.25 -0.21
C VAL A 337 -5.54 -11.14 -1.33
N LEU A 338 -6.58 -11.96 -1.09
CA LEU A 338 -7.14 -12.84 -2.10
C LEU A 338 -7.82 -12.07 -3.24
N LYS A 339 -8.52 -10.97 -2.94
CA LYS A 339 -9.13 -10.07 -3.95
C LYS A 339 -8.04 -9.42 -4.81
N ALA A 340 -6.95 -8.96 -4.21
CA ALA A 340 -5.80 -8.38 -4.92
C ALA A 340 -5.15 -9.41 -5.84
N ARG A 341 -4.94 -10.63 -5.35
CA ARG A 341 -4.38 -11.74 -6.11
C ARG A 341 -5.23 -12.11 -7.32
N LYS A 342 -6.56 -12.22 -7.12
CA LYS A 342 -7.50 -12.47 -8.22
C LYS A 342 -7.44 -11.35 -9.27
N ARG A 343 -7.37 -10.10 -8.84
CA ARG A 343 -7.24 -8.95 -9.75
C ARG A 343 -5.91 -8.99 -10.51
N CYS A 344 -4.80 -9.27 -9.83
CA CYS A 344 -3.49 -9.48 -10.42
C CYS A 344 -3.51 -10.55 -11.53
N ASP A 345 -4.06 -11.73 -11.22
CA ASP A 345 -4.14 -12.86 -12.16
C ASP A 345 -4.90 -12.49 -13.46
N VAL A 346 -5.99 -11.72 -13.35
CA VAL A 346 -6.76 -11.23 -14.51
C VAL A 346 -6.01 -10.13 -15.26
N THR A 347 -5.39 -9.19 -14.54
CA THR A 347 -4.74 -8.03 -15.17
C THR A 347 -3.49 -8.43 -15.95
N HIS A 348 -2.70 -9.38 -15.41
CA HIS A 348 -1.36 -9.71 -15.93
C HIS A 348 -1.29 -11.02 -16.72
N GLY A 349 -2.43 -11.45 -17.25
CA GLY A 349 -2.46 -12.51 -18.27
C GLY A 349 -2.07 -13.90 -17.76
N LYS A 350 -2.26 -14.20 -16.49
CA LYS A 350 -2.05 -15.56 -15.97
C LYS A 350 -2.94 -16.57 -16.67
N ASP A 351 -4.15 -16.15 -16.99
CA ASP A 351 -5.06 -16.78 -17.95
C ASP A 351 -5.49 -15.72 -18.98
N MET A 352 -4.93 -15.81 -20.18
CA MET A 352 -5.20 -14.83 -21.23
C MET A 352 -6.66 -14.80 -21.69
N ALA A 353 -7.40 -15.90 -21.55
CA ALA A 353 -8.82 -15.90 -21.89
C ALA A 353 -9.63 -15.03 -20.91
N LEU A 354 -9.34 -15.12 -19.61
CA LEU A 354 -9.94 -14.25 -18.60
C LEU A 354 -9.52 -12.79 -18.78
N THR A 355 -8.26 -12.53 -19.14
CA THR A 355 -7.76 -11.19 -19.40
C THR A 355 -8.47 -10.55 -20.60
N GLN A 356 -8.64 -11.30 -21.70
CA GLN A 356 -9.36 -10.82 -22.88
C GLN A 356 -10.84 -10.59 -22.60
N ALA A 357 -11.49 -11.48 -21.85
CA ALA A 357 -12.87 -11.30 -21.43
C ALA A 357 -13.02 -10.01 -20.60
N TRP A 358 -12.09 -9.73 -19.70
CA TRP A 358 -12.08 -8.47 -18.95
C TRP A 358 -11.91 -7.24 -19.87
N TYR A 359 -11.06 -7.27 -20.89
CA TYR A 359 -10.95 -6.15 -21.85
C TYR A 359 -12.28 -5.91 -22.59
N GLN A 360 -12.98 -6.97 -23.03
CA GLN A 360 -14.30 -6.87 -23.65
C GLN A 360 -15.36 -6.31 -22.68
N GLU A 361 -15.30 -6.68 -21.39
CA GLU A 361 -16.16 -6.11 -20.37
C GLU A 361 -15.96 -4.60 -20.20
N LEU A 362 -14.71 -4.09 -20.34
CA LEU A 362 -14.43 -2.66 -20.26
C LEU A 362 -15.08 -1.84 -21.36
N GLU A 363 -15.26 -2.40 -22.57
CA GLU A 363 -15.91 -1.71 -23.70
C GLU A 363 -17.39 -1.38 -23.44
N THR A 364 -18.02 -2.09 -22.52
CA THR A 364 -19.44 -1.89 -22.16
C THR A 364 -19.62 -1.36 -20.73
N GLU A 365 -18.53 -1.14 -20.00
CA GLU A 365 -18.54 -0.71 -18.60
C GLU A 365 -18.89 0.78 -18.52
N THR A 366 -19.91 1.11 -17.73
CA THR A 366 -20.34 2.50 -17.49
C THR A 366 -19.71 3.12 -16.22
N GLY A 367 -18.90 2.34 -15.50
CA GLY A 367 -18.36 2.66 -14.18
C GLY A 367 -19.16 2.10 -13.02
N GLU A 368 -20.41 1.71 -13.24
CA GLU A 368 -21.29 1.24 -12.16
C GLU A 368 -20.74 0.00 -11.45
N ARG A 369 -20.34 -1.03 -12.21
CA ARG A 369 -19.80 -2.26 -11.64
C ARG A 369 -18.47 -2.03 -10.92
N ILE A 370 -17.60 -1.18 -11.48
CA ILE A 370 -16.32 -0.84 -10.86
C ILE A 370 -16.55 -0.09 -9.56
N ILE A 371 -17.42 0.93 -9.57
CA ILE A 371 -17.79 1.70 -8.37
C ILE A 371 -18.42 0.79 -7.31
N ASN A 372 -19.31 -0.13 -7.68
CA ASN A 372 -19.90 -1.08 -6.74
C ASN A 372 -18.83 -1.93 -6.05
N GLY A 373 -17.91 -2.51 -6.83
CA GLY A 373 -16.80 -3.32 -6.28
C GLY A 373 -15.82 -2.53 -5.41
N LEU A 374 -15.60 -1.24 -5.72
CA LEU A 374 -14.83 -0.32 -4.88
C LEU A 374 -15.57 -0.01 -3.57
N CYS A 375 -16.87 0.32 -3.63
CA CYS A 375 -17.70 0.58 -2.45
C CYS A 375 -17.72 -0.63 -1.49
N GLU A 376 -17.96 -1.83 -1.99
CA GLU A 376 -17.91 -3.06 -1.18
C GLU A 376 -16.58 -3.21 -0.44
N THR A 377 -15.48 -2.97 -1.16
CA THR A 377 -14.13 -3.06 -0.59
C THR A 377 -13.89 -2.03 0.50
N ILE A 378 -14.34 -0.78 0.27
CA ILE A 378 -14.14 0.36 1.17
C ILE A 378 -15.03 0.22 2.41
N GLN A 379 -16.31 -0.09 2.22
CA GLN A 379 -17.31 -0.20 3.30
C GLN A 379 -17.08 -1.42 4.21
N GLY A 380 -16.33 -2.42 3.75
CA GLY A 380 -15.90 -3.54 4.60
C GLY A 380 -14.84 -3.18 5.64
N GLY A 381 -14.35 -1.92 5.69
CA GLY A 381 -13.41 -1.43 6.69
C GLY A 381 -14.09 -1.06 8.02
N PRO A 382 -13.29 -0.80 9.08
CA PRO A 382 -13.81 -0.55 10.44
C PRO A 382 -14.61 0.76 10.57
N LEU A 383 -14.47 1.69 9.64
CA LEU A 383 -15.19 2.97 9.64
C LEU A 383 -16.26 3.05 8.52
N GLY A 384 -16.59 1.96 7.87
CA GLY A 384 -17.72 1.77 6.96
C GLY A 384 -17.59 2.46 5.61
#